data_bbf137d51d43d164b23a6b9d788363a9
#
_entry.id   bbf137d51d43d164b23a6b9d788363a9
#
_cell.length_a   1.000
_cell.length_b   1.000
_cell.length_c   1.000
_cell.angle_alpha   90.00
_cell.angle_beta   90.00
_cell.angle_gamma   90.00
#
_symmetry.space_group_name_H-M   'P 1'
#
loop_
_entity.id
_entity.type
_entity.pdbx_description
1 polymer ?
#
loop_
_entity_poly.entity_id
_entity_poly.type
_entity_poly.pdbx_seq_one_letter_code
_entity_poly.pdbx_strand_id
1 'polypeptide(L)'
;SYLEALPSRIFGTMSNDTLVAVPLFVFMGLVLERTRISEDLLETLGLLFGGLRGGLAFSVVIVGTLLAASTGIVGATVVTMGLLCLPTMLKRGYDPKIATGVICASGTLGQIIPPSIILVLLGDVISSAYSQAQLKMGNYSPDTISVGDLFVGALIPGLILVGLYVLYIAGVAIWQPARMPAIPLADRQLARSSGFALRLLKAL
;
A
#
# COMPACT_ATOMS: atom_id res chain seq x y z
N SER A 1 -34.06 -23.74 12.06
CA SER A 1 -33.48 -23.97 10.70
C SER A 1 -32.47 -22.90 10.40
N TYR A 2 -31.53 -23.15 9.44
CA TYR A 2 -30.53 -22.14 9.02
C TYR A 2 -31.20 -20.85 8.51
N LEU A 3 -32.35 -20.93 7.92
CA LEU A 3 -33.13 -19.80 7.41
C LEU A 3 -33.64 -18.88 8.53
N GLU A 4 -33.98 -19.41 9.69
CA GLU A 4 -34.45 -18.62 10.85
C GLU A 4 -33.31 -17.81 11.48
N ALA A 5 -32.05 -18.26 11.33
CA ALA A 5 -30.89 -17.56 11.82
C ALA A 5 -30.42 -16.42 10.90
N LEU A 6 -30.87 -16.40 9.63
CA LEU A 6 -30.44 -15.41 8.63
C LEU A 6 -30.77 -13.96 9.06
N PRO A 7 -32.00 -13.60 9.49
CA PRO A 7 -32.31 -12.22 9.87
C PRO A 7 -31.45 -11.72 11.03
N SER A 8 -31.22 -12.55 12.06
CA SER A 8 -30.40 -12.17 13.20
C SER A 8 -28.91 -12.03 12.83
N ARG A 9 -28.39 -12.84 11.90
CA ARG A 9 -27.02 -12.73 11.40
C ARG A 9 -26.83 -11.49 10.53
N ILE A 10 -27.79 -11.20 9.64
CA ILE A 10 -27.77 -9.97 8.82
C ILE A 10 -27.80 -8.75 9.73
N PHE A 11 -28.72 -8.72 10.70
CA PHE A 11 -28.80 -7.61 11.65
C PHE A 11 -27.52 -7.46 12.49
N GLY A 12 -26.94 -8.55 12.97
CA GLY A 12 -25.67 -8.55 13.69
C GLY A 12 -24.51 -8.00 12.85
N THR A 13 -24.46 -8.33 11.57
CA THR A 13 -23.45 -7.77 10.64
C THR A 13 -23.69 -6.27 10.38
N MET A 14 -24.93 -5.85 10.20
CA MET A 14 -25.30 -4.44 9.99
C MET A 14 -25.03 -3.55 11.22
N SER A 15 -25.11 -4.12 12.42
CA SER A 15 -24.89 -3.44 13.70
C SER A 15 -23.45 -3.57 14.21
N ASN A 16 -22.55 -4.11 13.42
CA ASN A 16 -21.16 -4.30 13.80
C ASN A 16 -20.35 -3.01 13.57
N ASP A 17 -19.98 -2.34 14.65
CA ASP A 17 -19.24 -1.08 14.62
C ASP A 17 -17.87 -1.19 13.92
N THR A 18 -17.24 -2.37 14.00
CA THR A 18 -15.95 -2.63 13.33
C THR A 18 -16.07 -2.55 11.81
N LEU A 19 -17.21 -2.99 11.25
CA LEU A 19 -17.45 -2.96 9.80
C LEU A 19 -17.70 -1.55 9.26
N VAL A 20 -18.07 -0.58 10.11
CA VAL A 20 -18.20 0.84 9.73
C VAL A 20 -16.84 1.44 9.33
N ALA A 21 -15.75 0.88 9.83
CA ALA A 21 -14.39 1.30 9.41
C ALA A 21 -14.13 1.09 7.91
N VAL A 22 -14.75 0.07 7.29
CA VAL A 22 -14.52 -0.25 5.86
C VAL A 22 -14.92 0.90 4.93
N PRO A 23 -16.16 1.43 4.96
CA PRO A 23 -16.55 2.56 4.12
C PRO A 23 -15.74 3.83 4.43
N LEU A 24 -15.32 4.03 5.67
CA LEU A 24 -14.49 5.18 6.04
C LEU A 24 -13.08 5.07 5.43
N PHE A 25 -12.47 3.89 5.43
CA PHE A 25 -11.19 3.67 4.75
C PHE A 25 -11.30 3.82 3.23
N VAL A 26 -12.39 3.33 2.62
CA VAL A 26 -12.65 3.53 1.19
C VAL A 26 -12.77 5.03 0.88
N PHE A 27 -13.52 5.77 1.69
CA PHE A 27 -13.67 7.21 1.54
C PHE A 27 -12.33 7.94 1.67
N MET A 28 -11.55 7.61 2.69
CA MET A 28 -10.20 8.18 2.88
C MET A 28 -9.30 7.90 1.66
N GLY A 29 -9.29 6.67 1.15
CA GLY A 29 -8.53 6.29 -0.03
C GLY A 29 -8.94 7.08 -1.27
N LEU A 30 -10.25 7.24 -1.52
CA LEU A 30 -10.77 8.03 -2.63
C LEU A 30 -10.41 9.52 -2.52
N VAL A 31 -10.43 10.09 -1.32
CA VAL A 31 -10.02 11.49 -1.09
C VAL A 31 -8.54 11.66 -1.42
N LEU A 32 -7.68 10.77 -0.94
CA LEU A 32 -6.24 10.82 -1.22
C LEU A 32 -5.92 10.63 -2.71
N GLU A 33 -6.63 9.75 -3.39
CA GLU A 33 -6.50 9.58 -4.84
C GLU A 33 -6.91 10.86 -5.60
N ARG A 34 -7.99 11.53 -5.18
CA ARG A 34 -8.48 12.77 -5.80
C ARG A 34 -7.58 13.99 -5.55
N THR A 35 -6.81 14.01 -4.48
CA THR A 35 -5.91 15.14 -4.15
C THR A 35 -4.65 15.21 -5.00
N ARG A 36 -4.35 14.20 -5.83
CA ARG A 36 -3.12 14.08 -6.64
C ARG A 36 -1.81 14.12 -5.87
N ILE A 37 -1.86 14.00 -4.55
CA ILE A 37 -0.66 13.94 -3.69
C ILE A 37 0.27 12.82 -4.15
N SER A 38 -0.30 11.71 -4.59
CA SER A 38 0.42 10.55 -5.12
C SER A 38 1.25 10.86 -6.36
N GLU A 39 0.71 11.67 -7.28
CA GLU A 39 1.40 12.10 -8.50
C GLU A 39 2.58 13.00 -8.16
N ASP A 40 2.35 13.98 -7.28
CA ASP A 40 3.38 14.92 -6.84
C ASP A 40 4.51 14.22 -6.08
N LEU A 41 4.18 13.27 -5.21
CA LEU A 41 5.16 12.44 -4.49
C LEU A 41 5.97 11.59 -5.45
N LEU A 42 5.33 10.95 -6.43
CA LEU A 42 6.01 10.11 -7.41
C LEU A 42 6.97 10.92 -8.27
N GLU A 43 6.53 12.08 -8.79
CA GLU A 43 7.37 12.97 -9.58
C GLU A 43 8.57 13.44 -8.76
N THR A 44 8.32 13.87 -7.53
CA THR A 44 9.35 14.40 -6.63
C THR A 44 10.38 13.34 -6.24
N LEU A 45 9.94 12.16 -5.82
CA LEU A 45 10.83 11.04 -5.47
C LEU A 45 11.51 10.45 -6.71
N GLY A 46 10.80 10.41 -7.85
CA GLY A 46 11.39 10.01 -9.12
C GLY A 46 12.59 10.89 -9.53
N LEU A 47 12.52 12.19 -9.26
CA LEU A 47 13.61 13.13 -9.48
C LEU A 47 14.73 12.99 -8.44
N LEU A 48 14.37 12.75 -7.18
CA LEU A 48 15.33 12.57 -6.09
C LEU A 48 16.22 11.34 -6.34
N PHE A 49 15.61 10.21 -6.62
CA PHE A 49 16.30 8.93 -6.88
C PHE A 49 16.75 8.77 -8.33
N GLY A 50 16.36 9.67 -9.23
CA GLY A 50 16.60 9.55 -10.67
C GLY A 50 18.06 9.39 -11.08
N GLY A 51 19.01 9.77 -10.22
CA GLY A 51 20.44 9.55 -10.45
C GLY A 51 20.93 8.15 -10.23
N LEU A 52 20.15 7.34 -9.53
CA LEU A 52 20.47 5.95 -9.26
C LEU A 52 19.89 5.05 -10.38
N ARG A 53 20.63 4.01 -10.75
CA ARG A 53 20.08 2.94 -11.57
C ARG A 53 18.94 2.30 -10.80
N GLY A 54 17.77 2.14 -11.43
CA GLY A 54 16.58 1.69 -10.72
C GLY A 54 15.87 2.76 -9.89
N GLY A 55 16.32 4.02 -9.92
CA GLY A 55 15.79 5.09 -9.07
C GLY A 55 14.28 5.29 -9.18
N LEU A 56 13.73 5.17 -10.39
CA LEU A 56 12.28 5.26 -10.60
C LEU A 56 11.54 4.07 -9.97
N ALA A 57 12.12 2.86 -10.01
CA ALA A 57 11.54 1.69 -9.36
C ALA A 57 11.55 1.83 -7.83
N PHE A 58 12.62 2.38 -7.23
CA PHE A 58 12.64 2.72 -5.81
C PHE A 58 11.55 3.73 -5.45
N SER A 59 11.37 4.76 -6.27
CA SER A 59 10.30 5.76 -6.06
C SER A 59 8.92 5.11 -6.09
N VAL A 60 8.68 4.18 -7.04
CA VAL A 60 7.42 3.43 -7.15
C VAL A 60 7.16 2.59 -5.90
N VAL A 61 8.18 1.91 -5.34
CA VAL A 61 8.00 1.12 -4.10
C VAL A 61 7.70 2.03 -2.92
N ILE A 62 8.42 3.14 -2.76
CA ILE A 62 8.21 4.07 -1.63
C ILE A 62 6.82 4.70 -1.73
N VAL A 63 6.45 5.25 -2.90
CA VAL A 63 5.13 5.86 -3.10
C VAL A 63 4.03 4.81 -2.98
N GLY A 64 4.22 3.62 -3.55
CA GLY A 64 3.30 2.50 -3.41
C GLY A 64 3.09 2.11 -1.96
N THR A 65 4.15 2.09 -1.14
CA THR A 65 4.06 1.84 0.30
C THR A 65 3.24 2.90 1.03
N LEU A 66 3.49 4.19 0.72
CA LEU A 66 2.74 5.30 1.33
C LEU A 66 1.26 5.29 0.92
N LEU A 67 1.00 5.06 -0.37
CA LEU A 67 -0.37 4.91 -0.88
C LEU A 67 -1.07 3.68 -0.31
N ALA A 68 -0.36 2.58 -0.22
CA ALA A 68 -0.85 1.36 0.38
C ALA A 68 -1.33 1.59 1.82
N ALA A 69 -0.53 2.29 2.63
CA ALA A 69 -0.87 2.67 4.00
C ALA A 69 -2.07 3.64 4.09
N SER A 70 -2.49 4.25 2.99
CA SER A 70 -3.59 5.22 3.00
C SER A 70 -4.88 4.72 2.36
N THR A 71 -4.80 3.81 1.38
CA THR A 71 -5.97 3.38 0.60
C THR A 71 -6.60 2.08 1.08
N GLY A 72 -5.80 1.14 1.56
CA GLY A 72 -6.26 -0.20 1.96
C GLY A 72 -6.91 -1.03 0.85
N ILE A 73 -6.86 -0.58 -0.42
CA ILE A 73 -7.50 -1.23 -1.57
C ILE A 73 -6.47 -1.49 -2.67
N VAL A 74 -6.12 -2.77 -2.88
CA VAL A 74 -5.10 -3.18 -3.85
C VAL A 74 -5.48 -2.81 -5.29
N GLY A 75 -6.70 -3.14 -5.71
CA GLY A 75 -7.10 -2.96 -7.11
C GLY A 75 -6.99 -1.52 -7.59
N ALA A 76 -7.52 -0.58 -6.82
CA ALA A 76 -7.43 0.84 -7.13
C ALA A 76 -5.97 1.31 -7.16
N THR A 77 -5.19 0.96 -6.14
CA THR A 77 -3.78 1.37 -6.04
C THR A 77 -2.94 0.85 -7.20
N VAL A 78 -3.07 -0.43 -7.58
CA VAL A 78 -2.34 -1.01 -8.72
C VAL A 78 -2.71 -0.33 -10.03
N VAL A 79 -4.02 -0.07 -10.26
CA VAL A 79 -4.48 0.60 -11.49
C VAL A 79 -3.96 2.04 -11.55
N THR A 80 -4.10 2.80 -10.47
CA THR A 80 -3.62 4.18 -10.39
C THR A 80 -2.10 4.26 -10.58
N MET A 81 -1.34 3.44 -9.87
CA MET A 81 0.11 3.35 -10.03
C MET A 81 0.50 2.92 -11.44
N GLY A 82 -0.27 1.98 -12.04
CA GLY A 82 -0.06 1.56 -13.43
C GLY A 82 -0.22 2.70 -14.43
N LEU A 83 -1.30 3.46 -14.31
CA LEU A 83 -1.58 4.59 -15.20
C LEU A 83 -0.54 5.72 -15.06
N LEU A 84 -0.07 5.99 -13.86
CA LEU A 84 0.88 7.07 -13.58
C LEU A 84 2.34 6.67 -13.89
N CYS A 85 2.75 5.50 -13.42
CA CYS A 85 4.18 5.13 -13.42
C CYS A 85 4.60 4.39 -14.68
N LEU A 86 3.75 3.49 -15.20
CA LEU A 86 4.13 2.60 -16.30
C LEU A 86 4.54 3.37 -17.57
N PRO A 87 3.78 4.37 -18.06
CA PRO A 87 4.17 5.14 -19.23
C PRO A 87 5.52 5.83 -19.05
N THR A 88 5.77 6.36 -17.87
CA THR A 88 7.03 7.05 -17.54
C THR A 88 8.20 6.07 -17.46
N MET A 89 8.02 4.90 -16.85
CA MET A 89 9.04 3.87 -16.78
C MET A 89 9.41 3.35 -18.18
N LEU A 90 8.42 3.06 -19.02
CA LEU A 90 8.64 2.58 -20.38
C LEU A 90 9.33 3.63 -21.27
N LYS A 91 8.91 4.90 -21.21
CA LYS A 91 9.58 6.02 -21.92
C LYS A 91 11.05 6.16 -21.52
N ARG A 92 11.41 5.81 -20.29
CA ARG A 92 12.78 5.85 -19.78
C ARG A 92 13.58 4.57 -20.03
N GLY A 93 13.05 3.62 -20.80
CA GLY A 93 13.73 2.40 -21.20
C GLY A 93 13.78 1.30 -20.16
N TYR A 94 12.90 1.33 -19.16
CA TYR A 94 12.75 0.20 -18.23
C TYR A 94 12.20 -1.03 -18.93
N ASP A 95 12.72 -2.20 -18.57
CA ASP A 95 12.14 -3.47 -19.02
C ASP A 95 10.67 -3.57 -18.60
N PRO A 96 9.73 -3.83 -19.53
CA PRO A 96 8.31 -3.91 -19.20
C PRO A 96 7.97 -4.90 -18.09
N LYS A 97 8.66 -6.03 -18.01
CA LYS A 97 8.44 -7.05 -16.97
C LYS A 97 8.82 -6.53 -15.59
N ILE A 98 9.91 -5.77 -15.49
CA ILE A 98 10.33 -5.17 -14.23
C ILE A 98 9.39 -4.03 -13.86
N ALA A 99 9.05 -3.15 -14.80
CA ALA A 99 8.15 -2.03 -14.55
C ALA A 99 6.78 -2.50 -14.04
N THR A 100 6.14 -3.43 -14.74
CA THR A 100 4.84 -3.98 -14.33
C THR A 100 4.94 -4.76 -13.03
N GLY A 101 5.99 -5.57 -12.85
CA GLY A 101 6.21 -6.35 -11.63
C GLY A 101 6.35 -5.47 -10.39
N VAL A 102 7.15 -4.40 -10.47
CA VAL A 102 7.33 -3.46 -9.35
C VAL A 102 6.04 -2.72 -9.03
N ILE A 103 5.28 -2.28 -10.03
CA ILE A 103 3.99 -1.59 -9.82
C ILE A 103 2.99 -2.52 -9.14
N CYS A 104 2.83 -3.75 -9.63
CA CYS A 104 1.92 -4.73 -9.04
C CYS A 104 2.34 -5.09 -7.60
N ALA A 105 3.62 -5.35 -7.38
CA ALA A 105 4.15 -5.68 -6.07
C ALA A 105 3.94 -4.53 -5.07
N SER A 106 4.23 -3.28 -5.48
CA SER A 106 4.03 -2.11 -4.62
C SER A 106 2.56 -1.88 -4.28
N GLY A 107 1.67 -2.05 -5.26
CA GLY A 107 0.24 -1.86 -5.04
C GLY A 107 -0.39 -2.90 -4.11
N THR A 108 0.16 -4.12 -4.05
CA THR A 108 -0.34 -5.17 -3.15
C THR A 108 -0.03 -4.91 -1.67
N LEU A 109 0.92 -4.04 -1.36
CA LEU A 109 1.26 -3.65 0.02
C LEU A 109 0.06 -3.07 0.78
N GLY A 110 -0.93 -2.50 0.09
CA GLY A 110 -2.14 -1.90 0.68
C GLY A 110 -3.01 -2.87 1.50
N GLN A 111 -2.83 -4.16 1.34
CA GLN A 111 -3.54 -5.15 2.16
C GLN A 111 -2.69 -5.67 3.35
N ILE A 112 -1.40 -5.37 3.35
CA ILE A 112 -0.48 -5.87 4.37
C ILE A 112 -0.11 -4.77 5.35
N ILE A 113 0.14 -3.55 4.83
CA ILE A 113 0.49 -2.40 5.67
C ILE A 113 -0.80 -1.76 6.21
N PRO A 114 -0.92 -1.57 7.53
CA PRO A 114 -2.07 -0.88 8.12
C PRO A 114 -2.18 0.59 7.67
N PRO A 115 -3.44 1.12 7.52
CA PRO A 115 -4.72 0.48 7.75
C PRO A 115 -5.16 -0.43 6.58
N SER A 116 -5.56 -1.65 6.87
CA SER A 116 -5.96 -2.67 5.90
C SER A 116 -7.37 -3.16 6.16
N ILE A 117 -8.22 -3.17 5.14
CA ILE A 117 -9.59 -3.67 5.23
C ILE A 117 -9.60 -5.17 5.57
N ILE A 118 -8.66 -5.94 5.01
CA ILE A 118 -8.54 -7.38 5.32
C ILE A 118 -8.22 -7.59 6.79
N LEU A 119 -7.31 -6.81 7.37
CA LEU A 119 -6.96 -6.95 8.78
C LEU A 119 -8.12 -6.55 9.70
N VAL A 120 -8.96 -5.58 9.31
CA VAL A 120 -10.17 -5.22 10.05
C VAL A 120 -11.15 -6.39 10.06
N LEU A 121 -11.48 -6.95 8.90
CA LEU A 121 -12.41 -8.09 8.78
C LEU A 121 -11.86 -9.33 9.48
N LEU A 122 -10.58 -9.61 9.32
CA LEU A 122 -9.92 -10.74 9.97
C LEU A 122 -9.91 -10.58 11.49
N GLY A 123 -9.66 -9.37 11.97
CA GLY A 123 -9.67 -9.04 13.39
C GLY A 123 -11.01 -9.29 14.04
N ASP A 124 -12.10 -8.91 13.40
CA ASP A 124 -13.47 -9.15 13.87
C ASP A 124 -13.76 -10.67 13.97
N VAL A 125 -13.42 -11.42 12.92
CA VAL A 125 -13.63 -12.87 12.88
C VAL A 125 -12.79 -13.60 13.92
N ILE A 126 -11.49 -13.25 14.04
CA ILE A 126 -10.59 -13.88 15.00
C ILE A 126 -10.99 -13.54 16.43
N SER A 127 -11.33 -12.27 16.72
CA SER A 127 -11.77 -11.87 18.05
C SER A 127 -13.02 -12.65 18.49
N SER A 128 -13.99 -12.77 17.60
CA SER A 128 -15.21 -13.55 17.86
C SER A 128 -14.93 -15.03 18.09
N ALA A 129 -14.08 -15.64 17.25
CA ALA A 129 -13.71 -17.04 17.37
C ALA A 129 -12.90 -17.33 18.65
N TYR A 130 -11.98 -16.45 18.98
CA TYR A 130 -11.13 -16.56 20.17
C TYR A 130 -11.96 -16.46 21.46
N SER A 131 -12.87 -15.48 21.55
CA SER A 131 -13.78 -15.34 22.69
C SER A 131 -14.66 -16.57 22.87
N GLN A 132 -15.20 -17.12 21.78
CA GLN A 132 -16.01 -18.34 21.83
C GLN A 132 -15.20 -19.57 22.29
N ALA A 133 -13.95 -19.68 21.85
CA ALA A 133 -13.06 -20.76 22.27
C ALA A 133 -12.74 -20.68 23.76
N GLN A 134 -12.46 -19.48 24.29
CA GLN A 134 -12.22 -19.29 25.73
C GLN A 134 -13.43 -19.64 26.59
N LEU A 135 -14.65 -19.22 26.17
CA LEU A 135 -15.88 -19.60 26.87
C LEU A 135 -16.08 -21.12 26.91
N LYS A 136 -15.77 -21.85 25.81
CA LYS A 136 -15.82 -23.31 25.80
C LYS A 136 -14.79 -23.97 26.72
N MET A 137 -13.66 -23.31 26.96
CA MET A 137 -12.64 -23.77 27.91
C MET A 137 -12.95 -23.40 29.37
N GLY A 138 -14.09 -22.78 29.64
CA GLY A 138 -14.52 -22.40 30.98
C GLY A 138 -13.99 -21.04 31.47
N ASN A 139 -13.37 -20.28 30.60
CA ASN A 139 -12.96 -18.91 30.91
C ASN A 139 -14.15 -17.95 30.65
N TYR A 140 -14.81 -17.52 31.71
CA TYR A 140 -15.98 -16.62 31.67
C TYR A 140 -15.62 -15.13 31.56
N SER A 141 -14.32 -14.79 31.59
CA SER A 141 -13.81 -13.45 31.30
C SER A 141 -12.85 -13.51 30.12
N PRO A 142 -13.36 -13.73 28.89
CA PRO A 142 -12.53 -13.93 27.73
C PRO A 142 -11.76 -12.65 27.37
N ASP A 143 -10.47 -12.78 27.12
CA ASP A 143 -9.70 -11.72 26.46
C ASP A 143 -10.19 -11.52 25.02
N THR A 144 -10.17 -10.28 24.56
CA THR A 144 -10.52 -9.93 23.17
C THR A 144 -9.27 -9.55 22.41
N ILE A 145 -9.17 -10.03 21.17
CA ILE A 145 -8.12 -9.59 20.25
C ILE A 145 -8.62 -8.34 19.55
N SER A 146 -7.89 -7.23 19.67
CA SER A 146 -8.28 -6.00 19.01
C SER A 146 -7.76 -5.95 17.56
N VAL A 147 -8.44 -5.20 16.70
CA VAL A 147 -7.96 -4.91 15.34
C VAL A 147 -6.62 -4.15 15.41
N GLY A 148 -6.42 -3.33 16.45
CA GLY A 148 -5.17 -2.62 16.69
C GLY A 148 -3.98 -3.56 16.91
N ASP A 149 -4.16 -4.67 17.63
CA ASP A 149 -3.11 -5.66 17.84
C ASP A 149 -2.68 -6.33 16.54
N LEU A 150 -3.66 -6.61 15.65
CA LEU A 150 -3.36 -7.12 14.31
C LEU A 150 -2.62 -6.09 13.45
N PHE A 151 -2.96 -4.81 13.56
CA PHE A 151 -2.26 -3.75 12.84
C PHE A 151 -0.80 -3.65 13.28
N VAL A 152 -0.54 -3.65 14.58
CA VAL A 152 0.83 -3.64 15.13
C VAL A 152 1.59 -4.89 14.69
N GLY A 153 0.94 -6.05 14.76
CA GLY A 153 1.53 -7.32 14.32
C GLY A 153 1.86 -7.38 12.82
N ALA A 154 1.04 -6.77 11.98
CA ALA A 154 1.23 -6.74 10.53
C ALA A 154 2.29 -5.74 10.06
N LEU A 155 2.59 -4.71 10.87
CA LEU A 155 3.53 -3.65 10.49
C LEU A 155 4.94 -4.20 10.23
N ILE A 156 5.44 -5.06 11.11
CA ILE A 156 6.79 -5.63 10.97
C ILE A 156 6.92 -6.50 9.71
N PRO A 157 6.06 -7.51 9.47
CA PRO A 157 6.09 -8.27 8.21
C PRO A 157 5.92 -7.39 6.96
N GLY A 158 5.07 -6.37 7.04
CA GLY A 158 4.87 -5.41 5.95
C GLY A 158 6.16 -4.64 5.62
N LEU A 159 6.85 -4.11 6.60
CA LEU A 159 8.13 -3.42 6.42
C LEU A 159 9.25 -4.35 5.94
N ILE A 160 9.28 -5.60 6.41
CA ILE A 160 10.22 -6.61 5.89
C ILE A 160 9.98 -6.83 4.40
N LEU A 161 8.72 -6.94 3.97
CA LEU A 161 8.37 -7.13 2.57
C LEU A 161 8.78 -5.93 1.71
N VAL A 162 8.56 -4.70 2.18
CA VAL A 162 9.08 -3.47 1.52
C VAL A 162 10.59 -3.55 1.38
N GLY A 163 11.30 -3.93 2.45
CA GLY A 163 12.74 -4.13 2.43
C GLY A 163 13.20 -5.15 1.39
N LEU A 164 12.48 -6.27 1.27
CA LEU A 164 12.75 -7.30 0.25
C LEU A 164 12.55 -6.77 -1.18
N TYR A 165 11.51 -5.95 -1.42
CA TYR A 165 11.31 -5.30 -2.72
C TYR A 165 12.44 -4.33 -3.05
N VAL A 166 12.86 -3.53 -2.09
CA VAL A 166 13.99 -2.61 -2.24
C VAL A 166 15.28 -3.39 -2.53
N LEU A 167 15.54 -4.48 -1.81
CA LEU A 167 16.70 -5.36 -2.05
C LEU A 167 16.64 -6.02 -3.42
N TYR A 168 15.49 -6.47 -3.86
CA TYR A 168 15.31 -7.04 -5.21
C TYR A 168 15.65 -6.01 -6.30
N ILE A 169 15.10 -4.79 -6.18
CA ILE A 169 15.38 -3.69 -7.13
C ILE A 169 16.87 -3.36 -7.13
N ALA A 170 17.49 -3.26 -5.95
CA ALA A 170 18.92 -3.02 -5.83
C ALA A 170 19.75 -4.13 -6.50
N GLY A 171 19.40 -5.37 -6.27
CA GLY A 171 20.04 -6.53 -6.91
C GLY A 171 19.94 -6.48 -8.43
N VAL A 172 18.75 -6.23 -8.97
CA VAL A 172 18.56 -6.12 -10.43
C VAL A 172 19.28 -4.89 -11.00
N ALA A 173 19.29 -3.77 -10.28
CA ALA A 173 20.01 -2.56 -10.71
C ALA A 173 21.53 -2.77 -10.80
N ILE A 174 22.08 -3.63 -9.93
CA ILE A 174 23.51 -3.97 -9.92
C ILE A 174 23.83 -5.02 -11.00
N TRP A 175 23.04 -6.10 -11.09
CA TRP A 175 23.33 -7.23 -11.99
C TRP A 175 22.90 -7.00 -13.43
N GLN A 176 21.83 -6.24 -13.65
CA GLN A 176 21.21 -5.99 -14.95
C GLN A 176 20.95 -4.49 -15.19
N PRO A 177 21.98 -3.64 -15.14
CA PRO A 177 21.81 -2.17 -15.18
C PRO A 177 21.15 -1.66 -16.47
N ALA A 178 21.26 -2.41 -17.56
CA ALA A 178 20.62 -2.05 -18.84
C ALA A 178 19.07 -2.11 -18.77
N ARG A 179 18.50 -2.88 -17.86
CA ARG A 179 17.04 -3.03 -17.72
C ARG A 179 16.40 -1.92 -16.87
N MET A 180 17.19 -1.19 -16.11
CA MET A 180 16.73 -0.11 -15.23
C MET A 180 17.66 1.10 -15.33
N PRO A 181 17.64 1.84 -16.47
CA PRO A 181 18.53 2.96 -16.70
C PRO A 181 18.27 4.11 -15.71
N ALA A 182 19.34 4.83 -15.38
CA ALA A 182 19.24 6.06 -14.60
C ALA A 182 18.70 7.21 -15.46
N ILE A 183 18.06 8.19 -14.82
CA ILE A 183 17.58 9.40 -15.51
C ILE A 183 18.79 10.26 -15.94
N PRO A 184 18.87 10.70 -17.21
CA PRO A 184 19.93 11.57 -17.70
C PRO A 184 20.04 12.86 -16.88
N LEU A 185 21.27 13.36 -16.70
CA LEU A 185 21.57 14.56 -15.93
C LEU A 185 20.85 15.81 -16.45
N ALA A 186 20.65 15.91 -17.76
CA ALA A 186 19.96 17.04 -18.40
C ALA A 186 18.50 17.16 -17.93
N ASP A 187 17.77 16.06 -17.89
CA ASP A 187 16.36 16.04 -17.43
C ASP A 187 16.22 16.36 -15.94
N ARG A 188 17.23 15.98 -15.15
CA ARG A 188 17.26 16.26 -13.70
C ARG A 188 17.50 17.73 -13.39
N GLN A 189 18.35 18.42 -14.17
CA GLN A 189 18.64 19.84 -13.99
C GLN A 189 17.42 20.72 -14.35
N LEU A 190 16.73 20.40 -15.43
CA LEU A 190 15.49 21.10 -15.83
C LEU A 190 14.40 20.99 -14.77
N ALA A 191 14.24 19.81 -14.18
CA ALA A 191 13.26 19.56 -13.14
C ALA A 191 13.63 20.24 -11.79
N ARG A 192 14.92 20.33 -11.47
CA ARG A 192 15.41 20.97 -10.24
C ARG A 192 15.30 22.50 -10.28
N SER A 193 15.36 23.11 -11.47
CA SER A 193 15.22 24.57 -11.66
C SER A 193 13.77 25.04 -11.54
N SER A 194 12.78 24.16 -11.65
CA SER A 194 11.34 24.48 -11.63
C SER A 194 10.69 24.41 -10.26
N GLY A 195 11.37 24.80 -9.18
CA GLY A 195 10.76 24.91 -7.86
C GLY A 195 10.65 23.60 -7.06
N PHE A 196 11.61 22.69 -7.22
CA PHE A 196 11.68 21.41 -6.53
C PHE A 196 11.45 21.50 -5.01
N ALA A 197 12.07 22.49 -4.33
CA ALA A 197 11.92 22.68 -2.89
C ALA A 197 10.48 23.04 -2.48
N LEU A 198 9.77 23.81 -3.31
CA LEU A 198 8.37 24.20 -3.08
C LEU A 198 7.40 23.03 -3.30
N ARG A 199 7.70 22.14 -4.25
CA ARG A 199 6.89 20.93 -4.50
C ARG A 199 7.08 19.90 -3.39
N LEU A 200 8.31 19.74 -2.88
CA LEU A 200 8.61 18.87 -1.75
C LEU A 200 7.89 19.33 -0.47
N LEU A 201 7.86 20.66 -0.22
CA LEU A 201 7.14 21.26 0.91
C LEU A 201 5.60 21.16 0.80
N LYS A 202 5.06 21.10 -0.42
CA LYS A 202 3.61 20.91 -0.65
C LYS A 202 3.17 19.45 -0.61
N ALA A 203 4.10 18.51 -0.82
CA ALA A 203 3.82 17.08 -0.87
C ALA A 203 4.01 16.38 0.50
N LEU A 204 4.69 17.03 1.45
CA LEU A 204 4.81 16.64 2.86
C LEU A 204 3.73 17.32 3.71
#